data_973edf351f7d8121d4b4e95f8cface00
#
_entry.id   973edf351f7d8121d4b4e95f8cface00
#
_cell.length_a   1.000
_cell.length_b   1.000
_cell.length_c   1.000
_cell.angle_alpha   90.00
_cell.angle_beta   90.00
_cell.angle_gamma   90.00
#
_symmetry.space_group_name_H-M   'P 1'
#
loop_
_entity.id
_entity.type
_entity.pdbx_description
1 polymer ?
#
loop_
_entity_poly.entity_id
_entity_poly.type
_entity_poly.pdbx_seq_one_letter_code
_entity_poly.pdbx_strand_id
1 'polypeptide(L)'
;MMKLRPAPRLSRRALITGSAGAVGLAAVGGTAWALDRYLIEHADVTSASDYQGLPGTQNSGSATTGATSAGDGVIDGTTYTSSDRQITITSYSSGSGNSAMAWFVADVRLNDVTAVRNAFAKNTFGTNIIEYPTAIAQSAGALFAINGDYYGFRDTGIIIRDGVAFRDEPARQGLAIMRDGSMISYDETA
;
A
#
# COMPACT_ATOMS: atom_id res chain seq x y z
N MET A 1 63.90 21.17 -25.54
CA MET A 1 63.31 22.10 -24.55
C MET A 1 61.85 22.32 -24.87
N MET A 2 60.97 21.64 -24.18
CA MET A 2 59.54 21.63 -24.46
C MET A 2 58.86 22.75 -23.64
N LYS A 3 58.32 23.78 -24.27
CA LYS A 3 57.65 24.91 -23.60
C LYS A 3 56.27 24.47 -23.20
N LEU A 4 56.05 24.27 -21.89
CA LEU A 4 54.74 24.08 -21.28
C LEU A 4 53.87 25.33 -21.49
N ARG A 5 52.69 25.15 -22.12
CA ARG A 5 51.70 26.22 -22.25
C ARG A 5 51.04 26.45 -20.86
N PRO A 6 50.92 27.71 -20.40
CA PRO A 6 50.23 27.99 -19.15
C PRO A 6 48.72 27.65 -19.26
N ALA A 7 48.18 27.04 -18.22
CA ALA A 7 46.75 26.71 -18.13
C ALA A 7 45.86 27.97 -18.19
N PRO A 8 44.71 27.94 -18.85
CA PRO A 8 43.83 29.09 -18.93
C PRO A 8 43.33 29.48 -17.55
N ARG A 9 43.53 30.72 -17.16
CA ARG A 9 43.02 31.29 -15.90
C ARG A 9 41.53 31.55 -16.05
N LEU A 10 40.70 30.79 -15.35
CA LEU A 10 39.26 31.03 -15.28
C LEU A 10 39.01 32.41 -14.66
N SER A 11 38.25 33.28 -15.32
CA SER A 11 37.90 34.59 -14.77
C SER A 11 36.91 34.45 -13.60
N ARG A 12 37.00 35.36 -12.61
CA ARG A 12 36.08 35.37 -11.47
C ARG A 12 34.58 35.40 -11.90
N ARG A 13 34.29 36.04 -13.04
CA ARG A 13 32.96 36.10 -13.62
C ARG A 13 32.50 34.71 -14.14
N ALA A 14 33.38 33.97 -14.76
CA ALA A 14 33.07 32.60 -15.26
C ALA A 14 32.81 31.61 -14.09
N LEU A 15 33.50 31.81 -12.94
CA LEU A 15 33.27 31.02 -11.73
C LEU A 15 31.93 31.36 -11.08
N ILE A 16 31.55 32.64 -11.00
CA ILE A 16 30.29 33.08 -10.38
C ILE A 16 29.08 32.65 -11.26
N THR A 17 29.14 32.82 -12.58
CA THR A 17 28.07 32.40 -13.47
C THR A 17 27.97 30.89 -13.57
N GLY A 18 29.08 30.16 -13.53
CA GLY A 18 29.11 28.70 -13.51
C GLY A 18 28.50 28.12 -12.22
N SER A 19 28.81 28.70 -11.06
CA SER A 19 28.27 28.25 -9.78
C SER A 19 26.77 28.57 -9.63
N ALA A 20 26.31 29.74 -10.08
CA ALA A 20 24.89 30.10 -10.07
C ALA A 20 24.06 29.16 -10.98
N GLY A 21 24.61 28.81 -12.16
CA GLY A 21 23.98 27.83 -13.06
C GLY A 21 23.91 26.43 -12.46
N ALA A 22 24.97 25.96 -11.80
CA ALA A 22 25.03 24.67 -11.19
C ALA A 22 24.05 24.54 -10.00
N VAL A 23 23.95 25.58 -9.17
CA VAL A 23 22.98 25.63 -8.06
C VAL A 23 21.54 25.67 -8.58
N GLY A 24 21.28 26.44 -9.65
CA GLY A 24 19.97 26.49 -10.29
C GLY A 24 19.52 25.13 -10.84
N LEU A 25 20.41 24.44 -11.55
CA LEU A 25 20.14 23.10 -12.08
C LEU A 25 19.94 22.06 -10.96
N ALA A 26 20.72 22.11 -9.90
CA ALA A 26 20.56 21.21 -8.76
C ALA A 26 19.25 21.46 -8.00
N ALA A 27 18.82 22.73 -7.86
CA ALA A 27 17.55 23.07 -7.23
C ALA A 27 16.35 22.59 -8.06
N VAL A 28 16.36 22.82 -9.39
CA VAL A 28 15.28 22.37 -10.29
C VAL A 28 15.26 20.85 -10.39
N GLY A 29 16.43 20.21 -10.53
CA GLY A 29 16.53 18.74 -10.57
C GLY A 29 16.10 18.08 -9.28
N GLY A 30 16.49 18.65 -8.13
CA GLY A 30 16.10 18.14 -6.81
C GLY A 30 14.61 18.29 -6.54
N THR A 31 13.99 19.40 -6.92
CA THR A 31 12.54 19.58 -6.77
C THR A 31 11.75 18.68 -7.71
N ALA A 32 12.16 18.53 -8.98
CA ALA A 32 11.52 17.61 -9.91
C ALA A 32 11.60 16.17 -9.43
N TRP A 33 12.75 15.72 -8.95
CA TRP A 33 12.92 14.39 -8.36
C TRP A 33 12.05 14.19 -7.12
N ALA A 34 11.96 15.20 -6.23
CA ALA A 34 11.14 15.10 -5.03
C ALA A 34 9.64 15.06 -5.36
N LEU A 35 9.19 15.83 -6.34
CA LEU A 35 7.82 15.78 -6.84
C LEU A 35 7.50 14.40 -7.42
N ASP A 36 8.36 13.89 -8.27
CA ASP A 36 8.23 12.57 -8.88
C ASP A 36 8.19 11.48 -7.81
N ARG A 37 9.13 11.51 -6.86
CA ARG A 37 9.27 10.49 -5.81
C ARG A 37 8.13 10.46 -4.80
N TYR A 38 7.52 11.62 -4.48
CA TYR A 38 6.61 11.73 -3.33
C TYR A 38 5.20 12.25 -3.65
N LEU A 39 4.98 12.81 -4.82
CA LEU A 39 3.71 13.47 -5.16
C LEU A 39 3.06 12.95 -6.44
N ILE A 40 3.86 12.56 -7.44
CA ILE A 40 3.30 12.06 -8.70
C ILE A 40 2.90 10.59 -8.51
N GLU A 41 1.66 10.28 -8.82
CA GLU A 41 1.15 8.90 -8.81
C GLU A 41 1.73 8.14 -10.00
N HIS A 42 2.35 6.99 -9.74
CA HIS A 42 2.85 6.07 -10.75
C HIS A 42 2.04 4.77 -10.68
N ALA A 43 1.24 4.52 -11.70
CA ALA A 43 0.43 3.32 -11.80
C ALA A 43 1.17 2.24 -12.59
N ASP A 44 1.52 1.13 -11.93
CA ASP A 44 2.09 -0.05 -12.57
C ASP A 44 0.96 -0.96 -13.10
N VAL A 45 -0.15 -1.02 -12.37
CA VAL A 45 -1.35 -1.79 -12.73
C VAL A 45 -2.58 -0.92 -12.49
N THR A 46 -3.32 -0.57 -13.55
CA THR A 46 -4.47 0.35 -13.50
C THR A 46 -5.80 -0.29 -13.13
N SER A 47 -5.89 -1.61 -13.14
CA SER A 47 -7.07 -2.39 -12.77
C SER A 47 -6.63 -3.63 -12.00
N ALA A 48 -6.29 -3.46 -10.73
CA ALA A 48 -5.75 -4.55 -9.93
C ALA A 48 -6.74 -5.72 -9.80
N SER A 49 -8.05 -5.45 -9.79
CA SER A 49 -9.09 -6.46 -9.75
C SER A 49 -9.09 -7.39 -10.97
N ASP A 50 -8.62 -6.94 -12.13
CA ASP A 50 -8.57 -7.76 -13.35
C ASP A 50 -7.53 -8.89 -13.26
N TYR A 51 -6.55 -8.72 -12.38
CA TYR A 51 -5.49 -9.70 -12.12
C TYR A 51 -5.80 -10.65 -10.97
N GLN A 52 -6.79 -10.34 -10.14
CA GLN A 52 -7.18 -11.12 -8.98
C GLN A 52 -8.09 -12.31 -9.31
N GLY A 53 -8.40 -12.52 -10.59
CA GLY A 53 -9.21 -13.63 -11.09
C GLY A 53 -8.36 -14.73 -11.72
N LEU A 54 -7.66 -15.57 -10.94
CA LEU A 54 -6.98 -16.73 -11.49
C LEU A 54 -7.97 -17.79 -12.04
N PRO A 55 -7.61 -18.51 -13.13
CA PRO A 55 -8.41 -19.61 -13.67
C PRO A 55 -8.59 -20.70 -12.60
N GLY A 56 -9.79 -20.83 -12.08
CA GLY A 56 -10.15 -21.72 -10.99
C GLY A 56 -11.10 -21.08 -9.98
N THR A 57 -11.15 -19.78 -9.91
CA THR A 57 -12.19 -19.05 -9.21
C THR A 57 -13.09 -18.42 -10.27
N GLN A 58 -13.94 -19.21 -10.88
CA GLN A 58 -15.06 -18.70 -11.67
C GLN A 58 -16.02 -17.99 -10.71
N ASN A 59 -15.73 -16.75 -10.39
CA ASN A 59 -16.76 -15.77 -10.13
C ASN A 59 -16.77 -14.81 -11.32
N SER A 60 -17.41 -15.24 -12.40
CA SER A 60 -18.00 -14.35 -13.38
C SER A 60 -19.09 -13.55 -12.67
N GLY A 61 -18.67 -12.66 -11.78
CA GLY A 61 -19.45 -11.57 -11.24
C GLY A 61 -18.93 -10.33 -11.94
N SER A 62 -19.60 -9.97 -13.03
CA SER A 62 -19.76 -8.58 -13.41
C SER A 62 -19.62 -7.76 -12.13
N ALA A 63 -18.83 -6.67 -12.16
CA ALA A 63 -18.89 -5.65 -11.14
C ALA A 63 -20.28 -5.01 -11.15
N THR A 64 -21.25 -5.79 -10.75
CA THR A 64 -22.46 -5.29 -10.21
C THR A 64 -22.01 -4.65 -8.91
N THR A 65 -22.23 -3.37 -8.76
CA THR A 65 -22.42 -2.64 -7.52
C THR A 65 -23.35 -3.44 -6.60
N GLY A 66 -22.86 -4.59 -6.17
CA GLY A 66 -23.37 -5.33 -5.07
C GLY A 66 -22.74 -4.70 -3.85
N ALA A 67 -23.40 -3.72 -3.25
CA ALA A 67 -23.44 -3.70 -1.82
C ALA A 67 -23.53 -5.18 -1.47
N THR A 68 -22.46 -5.74 -0.88
CA THR A 68 -22.57 -7.01 -0.19
C THR A 68 -23.63 -6.67 0.85
N SER A 69 -24.86 -7.03 0.56
CA SER A 69 -25.93 -6.95 1.52
C SER A 69 -25.25 -7.52 2.73
N ALA A 70 -25.26 -6.75 3.83
CA ALA A 70 -24.97 -7.31 5.14
C ALA A 70 -25.99 -8.42 5.28
N GLY A 71 -25.76 -9.58 4.64
CA GLY A 71 -26.75 -10.64 4.43
C GLY A 71 -27.73 -10.70 5.62
N ASP A 72 -28.25 -11.72 6.00
CA ASP A 72 -29.04 -11.94 7.21
C ASP A 72 -28.31 -11.59 8.56
N GLY A 73 -27.18 -10.84 8.49
CA GLY A 73 -26.36 -10.46 9.63
C GLY A 73 -26.99 -9.37 10.50
N VAL A 74 -26.83 -9.51 11.80
CA VAL A 74 -27.32 -8.57 12.82
C VAL A 74 -26.13 -7.82 13.42
N ILE A 75 -26.28 -6.51 13.58
CA ILE A 75 -25.34 -5.68 14.31
C ILE A 75 -25.93 -5.41 15.69
N ASP A 76 -25.20 -5.79 16.74
CA ASP A 76 -25.49 -5.46 18.13
C ASP A 76 -24.27 -4.77 18.75
N GLY A 77 -24.39 -3.48 19.00
CA GLY A 77 -23.29 -2.66 19.49
C GLY A 77 -22.07 -2.70 18.55
N THR A 78 -20.98 -3.31 19.02
CA THR A 78 -19.72 -3.47 18.28
C THR A 78 -19.54 -4.87 17.70
N THR A 79 -20.58 -5.68 17.69
CA THR A 79 -20.57 -7.05 17.18
C THR A 79 -21.49 -7.18 15.97
N TYR A 80 -20.95 -7.71 14.88
CA TYR A 80 -21.71 -8.19 13.73
C TYR A 80 -21.75 -9.72 13.76
N THR A 81 -22.92 -10.31 13.53
CA THR A 81 -23.11 -11.77 13.49
C THR A 81 -23.99 -12.14 12.30
N SER A 82 -23.57 -13.12 11.52
CA SER A 82 -24.35 -13.78 10.49
C SER A 82 -24.17 -15.30 10.58
N SER A 83 -24.78 -16.04 9.67
CA SER A 83 -24.66 -17.50 9.60
C SER A 83 -23.24 -18.00 9.32
N ASP A 84 -22.39 -17.17 8.67
CA ASP A 84 -21.08 -17.55 8.14
C ASP A 84 -19.91 -16.75 8.77
N ARG A 85 -20.19 -15.69 9.54
CA ARG A 85 -19.15 -14.84 10.13
C ARG A 85 -19.60 -14.11 11.39
N GLN A 86 -18.61 -13.84 12.24
CA GLN A 86 -18.76 -12.97 13.40
C GLN A 86 -17.58 -12.00 13.47
N ILE A 87 -17.86 -10.75 13.72
CA ILE A 87 -16.84 -9.70 13.90
C ILE A 87 -17.18 -8.95 15.18
N THR A 88 -16.25 -8.92 16.13
CA THR A 88 -16.41 -8.17 17.38
C THR A 88 -15.26 -7.20 17.55
N ILE A 89 -15.57 -5.93 17.77
CA ILE A 89 -14.56 -4.89 17.99
C ILE A 89 -14.58 -4.49 19.47
N THR A 90 -13.43 -4.63 20.12
CA THR A 90 -13.26 -4.24 21.53
C THR A 90 -12.26 -3.09 21.62
N SER A 91 -12.60 -2.06 22.37
CA SER A 91 -11.73 -0.93 22.65
C SER A 91 -11.03 -1.12 24.00
N TYR A 92 -9.76 -0.75 24.04
CA TYR A 92 -8.92 -0.76 25.24
C TYR A 92 -8.24 0.58 25.41
N SER A 93 -7.96 0.94 26.65
CA SER A 93 -7.15 2.11 26.97
C SER A 93 -6.25 1.84 28.16
N SER A 94 -5.12 2.49 28.22
CA SER A 94 -4.16 2.41 29.32
C SER A 94 -3.39 3.72 29.45
N GLY A 95 -2.87 4.00 30.65
CA GLY A 95 -2.12 5.20 30.94
C GLY A 95 -2.98 6.43 31.16
N SER A 96 -2.32 7.58 31.37
CA SER A 96 -2.95 8.89 31.57
C SER A 96 -2.05 10.02 31.10
N GLY A 97 -2.62 11.20 30.82
CA GLY A 97 -1.86 12.36 30.35
C GLY A 97 -1.09 12.06 29.06
N ASN A 98 0.19 12.39 29.03
CA ASN A 98 1.06 12.19 27.83
C ASN A 98 1.40 10.72 27.57
N SER A 99 1.12 9.80 28.48
CA SER A 99 1.31 8.36 28.31
C SER A 99 0.00 7.61 28.07
N ALA A 100 -1.10 8.30 27.82
CA ALA A 100 -2.37 7.68 27.47
C ALA A 100 -2.27 6.98 26.12
N MET A 101 -2.71 5.72 26.07
CA MET A 101 -2.80 4.89 24.86
C MET A 101 -4.22 4.36 24.73
N ALA A 102 -4.70 4.30 23.50
CA ALA A 102 -5.95 3.62 23.14
C ALA A 102 -5.71 2.71 21.94
N TRP A 103 -6.30 1.52 21.97
CA TRP A 103 -6.23 0.59 20.83
C TRP A 103 -7.54 -0.19 20.72
N PHE A 104 -7.73 -0.77 19.54
CA PHE A 104 -8.88 -1.60 19.24
C PHE A 104 -8.40 -2.99 18.83
N VAL A 105 -9.16 -3.99 19.21
CA VAL A 105 -8.97 -5.37 18.78
C VAL A 105 -10.23 -5.82 18.06
N ALA A 106 -10.08 -6.29 16.82
CA ALA A 106 -11.13 -6.96 16.10
C ALA A 106 -10.93 -8.47 16.18
N ASP A 107 -11.85 -9.19 16.79
CA ASP A 107 -11.95 -10.65 16.72
C ASP A 107 -12.84 -10.99 15.51
N VAL A 108 -12.26 -11.63 14.51
CA VAL A 108 -12.91 -11.96 13.24
C VAL A 108 -12.94 -13.47 13.10
N ARG A 109 -14.14 -14.05 13.07
CA ARG A 109 -14.38 -15.47 12.85
C ARG A 109 -15.11 -15.67 11.55
N LEU A 110 -14.54 -16.49 10.69
CA LEU A 110 -15.03 -16.74 9.34
C LEU A 110 -15.14 -18.26 9.12
N ASN A 111 -16.21 -18.69 8.49
CA ASN A 111 -16.35 -20.08 8.05
C ASN A 111 -15.61 -20.36 6.75
N ASP A 112 -15.31 -19.28 5.98
CA ASP A 112 -14.59 -19.34 4.72
C ASP A 112 -13.56 -18.19 4.65
N VAL A 113 -12.29 -18.56 4.50
CA VAL A 113 -11.18 -17.61 4.37
C VAL A 113 -11.29 -16.73 3.13
N THR A 114 -12.00 -17.16 2.10
CA THR A 114 -12.21 -16.36 0.87
C THR A 114 -13.03 -15.09 1.11
N ALA A 115 -13.65 -14.95 2.31
CA ALA A 115 -14.26 -13.72 2.75
C ALA A 115 -13.24 -12.63 3.08
N VAL A 116 -11.97 -12.99 3.34
CA VAL A 116 -10.85 -12.04 3.47
C VAL A 116 -10.39 -11.63 2.08
N ARG A 117 -10.49 -10.36 1.78
CA ARG A 117 -10.10 -9.80 0.49
C ARG A 117 -9.11 -8.67 0.63
N ASN A 118 -8.33 -8.46 -0.40
CA ASN A 118 -7.43 -7.34 -0.51
C ASN A 118 -8.01 -6.29 -1.48
N ALA A 119 -7.80 -5.02 -1.17
CA ALA A 119 -8.17 -3.93 -2.06
C ALA A 119 -7.05 -2.90 -2.10
N PHE A 120 -6.76 -2.40 -3.29
CA PHE A 120 -5.80 -1.33 -3.51
C PHE A 120 -6.50 0.03 -3.60
N ALA A 121 -5.80 1.09 -3.23
CA ALA A 121 -6.24 2.45 -3.46
C ALA A 121 -6.57 2.67 -4.94
N LYS A 122 -7.75 3.24 -5.24
CA LYS A 122 -8.25 3.46 -6.62
C LYS A 122 -8.24 2.21 -7.51
N ASN A 123 -8.29 1.03 -6.91
CA ASN A 123 -8.12 -0.25 -7.61
C ASN A 123 -6.83 -0.34 -8.45
N THR A 124 -5.79 0.37 -8.02
CA THR A 124 -4.55 0.58 -8.78
C THR A 124 -3.36 0.18 -7.92
N PHE A 125 -2.44 -0.62 -8.48
CA PHE A 125 -1.16 -0.90 -7.85
C PHE A 125 -0.08 0.00 -8.45
N GLY A 126 0.77 0.57 -7.58
CA GLY A 126 1.85 1.46 -7.98
C GLY A 126 2.38 2.26 -6.80
N THR A 127 3.03 3.39 -7.07
CA THR A 127 3.60 4.25 -6.04
C THR A 127 2.88 5.59 -5.95
N ASN A 128 2.85 6.18 -4.77
CA ASN A 128 2.19 7.45 -4.43
C ASN A 128 0.66 7.48 -4.64
N ILE A 129 0.02 6.32 -4.84
CA ILE A 129 -1.42 6.23 -5.02
C ILE A 129 -2.08 6.22 -3.65
N ILE A 130 -2.88 7.24 -3.37
CA ILE A 130 -3.47 7.47 -2.05
C ILE A 130 -4.99 7.52 -2.16
N GLU A 131 -5.64 6.81 -1.23
CA GLU A 131 -7.08 6.86 -1.04
C GLU A 131 -7.39 6.64 0.44
N TYR A 132 -8.49 7.19 0.93
CA TYR A 132 -8.92 6.95 2.31
C TYR A 132 -9.36 5.49 2.50
N PRO A 133 -8.94 4.83 3.60
CA PRO A 133 -9.35 3.44 3.89
C PRO A 133 -10.86 3.24 3.88
N THR A 134 -11.63 4.24 4.31
CA THR A 134 -13.09 4.22 4.27
C THR A 134 -13.66 4.19 2.85
N ALA A 135 -13.03 4.91 1.92
CA ALA A 135 -13.43 4.89 0.50
C ALA A 135 -13.09 3.55 -0.15
N ILE A 136 -11.91 3.00 0.14
CA ILE A 136 -11.51 1.66 -0.32
C ILE A 136 -12.48 0.61 0.21
N ALA A 137 -12.79 0.64 1.51
CA ALA A 137 -13.72 -0.28 2.14
C ALA A 137 -15.14 -0.21 1.51
N GLN A 138 -15.61 1.01 1.26
CA GLN A 138 -16.90 1.24 0.64
C GLN A 138 -16.94 0.71 -0.80
N SER A 139 -15.93 0.99 -1.61
CA SER A 139 -15.84 0.50 -2.99
C SER A 139 -15.73 -1.02 -3.07
N ALA A 140 -15.07 -1.64 -2.08
CA ALA A 140 -14.94 -3.09 -1.96
C ALA A 140 -16.19 -3.76 -1.34
N GLY A 141 -17.17 -3.00 -0.86
CA GLY A 141 -18.34 -3.54 -0.16
C GLY A 141 -17.98 -4.24 1.17
N ALA A 142 -16.93 -3.79 1.84
CA ALA A 142 -16.41 -4.43 3.04
C ALA A 142 -17.29 -4.13 4.27
N LEU A 143 -17.59 -5.16 5.07
CA LEU A 143 -18.23 -5.01 6.39
C LEU A 143 -17.25 -4.48 7.43
N PHE A 144 -16.00 -4.86 7.30
CA PHE A 144 -14.90 -4.45 8.16
C PHE A 144 -13.64 -4.32 7.30
N ALA A 145 -12.82 -3.34 7.58
CA ALA A 145 -11.56 -3.15 6.89
C ALA A 145 -10.47 -2.66 7.84
N ILE A 146 -9.25 -3.07 7.55
CA ILE A 146 -8.04 -2.61 8.22
C ILE A 146 -7.00 -2.29 7.14
N ASN A 147 -6.22 -1.25 7.35
CA ASN A 147 -5.11 -0.96 6.45
C ASN A 147 -4.00 -2.01 6.56
N GLY A 148 -3.42 -2.36 5.44
CA GLY A 148 -2.27 -3.26 5.35
C GLY A 148 -0.94 -2.52 5.49
N ASP A 149 0.02 -2.85 4.64
CA ASP A 149 1.36 -2.27 4.63
C ASP A 149 1.46 -0.97 3.81
N TYR A 150 2.65 -0.38 3.80
CA TYR A 150 2.99 0.84 3.06
C TYR A 150 3.47 0.56 1.62
N TYR A 151 2.85 -0.38 0.91
CA TYR A 151 3.32 -0.80 -0.41
C TYR A 151 3.51 0.36 -1.40
N GLY A 152 2.68 1.38 -1.33
CA GLY A 152 2.68 2.53 -2.23
C GLY A 152 3.82 3.54 -2.01
N PHE A 153 4.59 3.40 -0.91
CA PHE A 153 5.72 4.28 -0.57
C PHE A 153 7.06 3.54 -0.53
N ARG A 154 7.09 2.28 -0.93
CA ARG A 154 8.27 1.43 -0.91
C ARG A 154 8.45 0.73 -2.23
N ASP A 155 9.71 0.49 -2.58
CA ASP A 155 10.12 -0.24 -3.78
C ASP A 155 10.45 -1.70 -3.46
N THR A 156 10.46 -2.09 -2.16
CA THR A 156 10.83 -3.40 -1.66
C THR A 156 9.71 -4.10 -0.91
N GLY A 157 9.84 -5.40 -0.75
CA GLY A 157 8.88 -6.31 -0.12
C GLY A 157 8.15 -7.17 -1.14
N ILE A 158 7.79 -8.38 -0.76
CA ILE A 158 6.95 -9.27 -1.57
C ILE A 158 5.49 -8.87 -1.38
N ILE A 159 4.77 -8.66 -2.47
CA ILE A 159 3.34 -8.34 -2.46
C ILE A 159 2.61 -9.34 -3.31
N ILE A 160 1.91 -10.25 -2.66
CA ILE A 160 1.03 -11.22 -3.30
C ILE A 160 -0.39 -10.97 -2.81
N ARG A 161 -1.33 -10.85 -3.75
CA ARG A 161 -2.75 -10.68 -3.45
C ARG A 161 -3.55 -11.65 -4.32
N ASP A 162 -4.37 -12.47 -3.67
CA ASP A 162 -5.22 -13.47 -4.33
C ASP A 162 -4.45 -14.40 -5.29
N GLY A 163 -3.18 -14.71 -4.94
CA GLY A 163 -2.29 -15.56 -5.72
C GLY A 163 -1.55 -14.85 -6.86
N VAL A 164 -1.73 -13.54 -7.03
CA VAL A 164 -1.02 -12.72 -8.01
C VAL A 164 0.12 -11.97 -7.33
N ALA A 165 1.33 -12.08 -7.88
CA ALA A 165 2.50 -11.31 -7.43
C ALA A 165 2.49 -9.94 -8.11
N PHE A 166 2.38 -8.88 -7.32
CA PHE A 166 2.48 -7.49 -7.76
C PHE A 166 3.89 -6.93 -7.58
N ARG A 167 4.65 -7.46 -6.63
CA ARG A 167 6.05 -7.12 -6.40
C ARG A 167 6.79 -8.34 -5.85
N ASP A 168 8.01 -8.55 -6.32
CA ASP A 168 8.91 -9.62 -5.86
C ASP A 168 10.31 -9.03 -5.60
N GLU A 169 10.41 -8.20 -4.56
CA GLU A 169 11.63 -7.52 -4.13
C GLU A 169 11.87 -7.80 -2.64
N PRO A 170 12.42 -8.98 -2.28
CA PRO A 170 12.53 -9.44 -0.90
C PRO A 170 13.30 -8.47 -0.01
N ALA A 171 12.78 -8.15 1.18
CA ALA A 171 13.42 -7.19 2.07
C ALA A 171 13.14 -7.36 3.57
N ARG A 172 12.16 -8.18 3.96
CA ARG A 172 11.68 -8.20 5.36
C ARG A 172 11.01 -9.52 5.73
N GLN A 173 10.45 -9.56 6.92
CA GLN A 173 9.54 -10.64 7.31
C GLN A 173 8.14 -10.40 6.75
N GLY A 174 7.50 -11.46 6.29
CA GLY A 174 6.16 -11.46 5.77
C GLY A 174 5.23 -12.41 6.52
N LEU A 175 3.92 -12.19 6.32
CA LEU A 175 2.86 -13.09 6.75
C LEU A 175 2.04 -13.49 5.53
N ALA A 176 2.00 -14.76 5.22
CA ALA A 176 1.15 -15.32 4.19
C ALA A 176 -0.14 -15.89 4.80
N ILE A 177 -1.27 -15.50 4.25
CA ILE A 177 -2.57 -16.13 4.52
C ILE A 177 -2.84 -17.07 3.35
N MET A 178 -2.89 -18.35 3.65
CA MET A 178 -3.06 -19.41 2.65
C MET A 178 -4.54 -19.63 2.34
N ARG A 179 -4.83 -20.31 1.22
CA ARG A 179 -6.21 -20.59 0.80
C ARG A 179 -7.02 -21.49 1.75
N ASP A 180 -6.33 -22.28 2.56
CA ASP A 180 -6.94 -23.12 3.59
C ASP A 180 -7.17 -22.36 4.92
N GLY A 181 -6.83 -21.07 4.98
CA GLY A 181 -6.94 -20.24 6.16
C GLY A 181 -5.73 -20.30 7.09
N SER A 182 -4.75 -21.15 6.81
CA SER A 182 -3.52 -21.17 7.61
C SER A 182 -2.70 -19.90 7.41
N MET A 183 -1.95 -19.50 8.45
CA MET A 183 -1.08 -18.35 8.42
C MET A 183 0.37 -18.80 8.64
N ILE A 184 1.26 -18.33 7.78
CA ILE A 184 2.68 -18.68 7.84
C ILE A 184 3.50 -17.40 7.85
N SER A 185 4.33 -17.23 8.87
CA SER A 185 5.37 -16.19 8.88
C SER A 185 6.60 -16.71 8.15
N TYR A 186 7.23 -15.87 7.36
CA TYR A 186 8.42 -16.23 6.60
C TYR A 186 9.38 -15.04 6.53
N ASP A 187 10.66 -15.34 6.27
CA ASP A 187 11.68 -14.33 5.98
C ASP A 187 11.85 -14.27 4.45
N GLU A 188 11.61 -13.12 3.87
CA GLU A 188 11.72 -12.89 2.42
C GLU A 188 13.19 -13.03 1.94
N THR A 189 14.16 -12.90 2.84
CA THR A 189 15.60 -12.90 2.52
C THR A 189 16.31 -14.21 2.83
N ALA A 190 15.59 -15.23 3.27
CA ALA A 190 16.13 -16.54 3.65
C ALA A 190 16.32 -17.49 2.47
#